data_32ba75498e3bfb3ff541cb43873e8169
#
_entry.id   32ba75498e3bfb3ff541cb43873e8169
#
_cell.length_a   1.000
_cell.length_b   1.000
_cell.length_c   1.000
_cell.angle_alpha   90.00
_cell.angle_beta   90.00
_cell.angle_gamma   90.00
#
_symmetry.space_group_name_H-M   'P 1'
#
loop_
_entity.id
_entity.type
_entity.pdbx_description
1 polymer ?
#
loop_
_entity_poly.entity_id
_entity_poly.type
_entity_poly.pdbx_seq_one_letter_code
_entity_poly.pdbx_strand_id
1 'polypeptide(L)'
;MVIKYNANIKDEAIIENINRLTNQIFKLLPNREEGLDWQTPLQNLIIELAGMDSLLKDHVNLFSILCKLEDLLTLTEEDDFFMFRKIIFECLSQMNEVKKCVG
;
A
#
# COMPACT_ATOMS: atom_id res chain seq x y z
N MET A 1 -4.01 19.43 6.03
CA MET A 1 -3.89 19.56 4.59
C MET A 1 -4.87 18.63 3.88
N VAL A 2 -5.59 19.13 2.91
CA VAL A 2 -6.59 18.33 2.18
C VAL A 2 -5.99 17.83 0.88
N ILE A 3 -6.14 16.53 0.60
CA ILE A 3 -5.73 15.93 -0.65
C ILE A 3 -6.72 16.33 -1.74
N LYS A 4 -6.20 16.80 -2.88
CA LYS A 4 -7.04 17.11 -4.04
C LYS A 4 -7.18 15.87 -4.91
N TYR A 5 -8.40 15.61 -5.36
CA TYR A 5 -8.72 14.46 -6.21
C TYR A 5 -9.86 14.82 -7.17
N ASN A 6 -10.22 13.89 -8.05
CA ASN A 6 -11.27 14.12 -9.03
C ASN A 6 -12.61 14.42 -8.35
N ALA A 7 -13.32 15.42 -8.87
CA ALA A 7 -14.52 15.96 -8.27
C ALA A 7 -15.66 14.94 -8.12
N ASN A 8 -15.65 13.85 -8.90
CA ASN A 8 -16.72 12.86 -8.88
C ASN A 8 -16.50 11.73 -7.88
N ILE A 9 -15.39 11.75 -7.13
CA ILE A 9 -15.08 10.70 -6.19
C ILE A 9 -15.37 11.19 -4.77
N LYS A 10 -16.17 10.42 -4.05
CA LYS A 10 -16.54 10.75 -2.67
C LYS A 10 -15.45 10.31 -1.70
N ASP A 11 -15.24 11.10 -0.65
CA ASP A 11 -14.28 10.80 0.41
C ASP A 11 -14.48 9.42 1.02
N GLU A 12 -15.76 9.03 1.21
CA GLU A 12 -16.09 7.72 1.77
C GLU A 12 -15.57 6.57 0.91
N ALA A 13 -15.72 6.69 -0.40
CA ALA A 13 -15.25 5.66 -1.34
C ALA A 13 -13.73 5.56 -1.30
N ILE A 14 -13.05 6.69 -1.19
CA ILE A 14 -11.59 6.72 -1.09
C ILE A 14 -11.13 6.08 0.21
N ILE A 15 -11.76 6.40 1.33
CA ILE A 15 -11.42 5.85 2.63
C ILE A 15 -11.64 4.34 2.66
N GLU A 16 -12.76 3.86 2.12
CA GLU A 16 -13.01 2.42 2.03
C GLU A 16 -11.94 1.71 1.21
N ASN A 17 -11.54 2.32 0.11
CA ASN A 17 -10.49 1.76 -0.74
C ASN A 17 -9.15 1.73 -0.02
N ILE A 18 -8.81 2.78 0.71
CA ILE A 18 -7.60 2.83 1.53
C ILE A 18 -7.62 1.72 2.58
N ASN A 19 -8.75 1.52 3.26
CA ASN A 19 -8.88 0.46 4.26
C ASN A 19 -8.69 -0.93 3.64
N ARG A 20 -9.29 -1.16 2.48
CA ARG A 20 -9.15 -2.43 1.77
C ARG A 20 -7.70 -2.70 1.38
N LEU A 21 -7.03 -1.70 0.82
CA LEU A 21 -5.64 -1.84 0.40
C LEU A 21 -4.71 -2.02 1.60
N THR A 22 -4.98 -1.32 2.70
CA THR A 22 -4.22 -1.48 3.95
C THR A 22 -4.30 -2.92 4.44
N ASN A 23 -5.49 -3.51 4.45
CA ASN A 23 -5.67 -4.90 4.84
C ASN A 23 -4.94 -5.87 3.90
N GLN A 24 -4.92 -5.58 2.61
CA GLN A 24 -4.20 -6.40 1.63
C GLN A 24 -2.69 -6.34 1.85
N ILE A 25 -2.16 -5.18 2.20
CA ILE A 25 -0.73 -5.04 2.54
C ILE A 25 -0.41 -5.90 3.76
N PHE A 26 -1.24 -5.82 4.80
CA PHE A 26 -1.02 -6.61 6.02
C PHE A 26 -1.01 -8.11 5.72
N LYS A 27 -1.91 -8.58 4.86
CA LYS A 27 -2.03 -10.01 4.53
C LYS A 27 -0.81 -10.58 3.82
N LEU A 28 0.06 -9.74 3.26
CA LEU A 28 1.29 -10.21 2.65
C LEU A 28 2.19 -10.93 3.66
N LEU A 29 2.17 -10.50 4.92
CA LEU A 29 2.99 -11.14 5.96
C LEU A 29 2.57 -12.58 6.24
N PRO A 30 1.31 -12.85 6.64
CA PRO A 30 0.93 -14.24 6.90
C PRO A 30 1.01 -15.11 5.65
N ASN A 31 0.73 -14.57 4.46
CA ASN A 31 0.85 -15.32 3.22
C ASN A 31 2.28 -15.81 3.02
N ARG A 32 3.26 -14.94 3.23
CA ARG A 32 4.66 -15.32 3.09
C ARG A 32 5.10 -16.30 4.16
N GLU A 33 4.68 -16.09 5.39
CA GLU A 33 5.01 -16.99 6.51
C GLU A 33 4.49 -18.40 6.28
N GLU A 34 3.31 -18.51 5.69
CA GLU A 34 2.66 -19.80 5.42
C GLU A 34 3.10 -20.43 4.10
N GLY A 35 4.00 -19.80 3.36
CA GLY A 35 4.46 -20.30 2.08
C GLY A 35 3.45 -20.14 0.95
N LEU A 36 2.45 -19.28 1.13
CA LEU A 36 1.46 -18.99 0.11
C LEU A 36 1.99 -17.93 -0.85
N ASP A 37 1.30 -17.79 -1.99
CA ASP A 37 1.66 -16.76 -2.98
C ASP A 37 1.44 -15.38 -2.38
N TRP A 38 2.50 -14.61 -2.25
CA TRP A 38 2.44 -13.21 -1.81
C TRP A 38 2.85 -12.26 -2.94
N GLN A 39 3.46 -12.78 -4.01
CA GLN A 39 3.97 -11.96 -5.10
C GLN A 39 2.86 -11.45 -6.01
N THR A 40 1.91 -12.30 -6.35
CA THR A 40 0.78 -11.90 -7.20
C THR A 40 -0.10 -10.85 -6.53
N PRO A 41 -0.53 -11.04 -5.26
CA PRO A 41 -1.26 -9.98 -4.56
C PRO A 41 -0.46 -8.68 -4.45
N LEU A 42 0.85 -8.77 -4.25
CA LEU A 42 1.70 -7.58 -4.16
C LEU A 42 1.72 -6.82 -5.49
N GLN A 43 1.86 -7.52 -6.60
CA GLN A 43 1.83 -6.88 -7.92
C GLN A 43 0.49 -6.18 -8.16
N ASN A 44 -0.61 -6.82 -7.79
CA ASN A 44 -1.94 -6.22 -7.91
C ASN A 44 -2.08 -4.97 -7.04
N LEU A 45 -1.53 -5.00 -5.83
CA LEU A 45 -1.51 -3.85 -4.93
C LEU A 45 -0.77 -2.66 -5.56
N ILE A 46 0.36 -2.91 -6.17
CA ILE A 46 1.16 -1.87 -6.81
C ILE A 46 0.33 -1.21 -7.92
N ILE A 47 -0.35 -1.99 -8.74
CA ILE A 47 -1.19 -1.47 -9.81
C ILE A 47 -2.32 -0.62 -9.25
N GLU A 48 -3.01 -1.10 -8.22
CA GLU A 48 -4.13 -0.36 -7.63
C GLU A 48 -3.68 0.93 -6.95
N LEU A 49 -2.55 0.89 -6.25
CA LEU A 49 -2.01 2.09 -5.59
C LEU A 49 -1.51 3.11 -6.59
N ALA A 50 -0.95 2.66 -7.71
CA ALA A 50 -0.55 3.57 -8.78
C ALA A 50 -1.77 4.31 -9.35
N GLY A 51 -2.89 3.61 -9.50
CA GLY A 51 -4.14 4.24 -9.91
C GLY A 51 -4.66 5.25 -8.89
N MET A 52 -4.55 4.93 -7.60
CA MET A 52 -4.94 5.85 -6.53
C MET A 52 -4.03 7.08 -6.48
N ASP A 53 -2.73 6.90 -6.67
CA ASP A 53 -1.78 8.00 -6.71
C ASP A 53 -2.14 8.99 -7.83
N SER A 54 -2.50 8.47 -8.99
CA SER A 54 -2.97 9.28 -10.12
C SER A 54 -4.22 10.09 -9.75
N LEU A 55 -5.11 9.51 -8.94
CA LEU A 55 -6.35 10.15 -8.48
C LEU A 55 -6.10 11.22 -7.43
N LEU A 56 -5.22 10.96 -6.49
CA LEU A 56 -4.95 11.83 -5.34
C LEU A 56 -3.82 12.81 -5.60
N LYS A 57 -3.38 12.95 -6.81
CA LYS A 57 -2.40 13.92 -7.30
C LYS A 57 -1.22 14.20 -6.36
N ASP A 58 -0.11 13.57 -6.64
CA ASP A 58 1.19 13.89 -6.03
C ASP A 58 1.25 13.76 -4.51
N HIS A 59 0.51 12.82 -3.94
CA HIS A 59 0.62 12.56 -2.53
C HIS A 59 1.93 11.83 -2.22
N VAL A 60 2.81 12.50 -1.51
CA VAL A 60 4.18 12.03 -1.25
C VAL A 60 4.20 10.67 -0.54
N ASN A 61 3.25 10.42 0.37
CA ASN A 61 3.18 9.13 1.06
C ASN A 61 2.80 7.98 0.14
N LEU A 62 1.91 8.21 -0.83
CA LEU A 62 1.55 7.18 -1.80
C LEU A 62 2.72 6.81 -2.68
N PHE A 63 3.47 7.80 -3.15
CA PHE A 63 4.66 7.53 -3.94
C PHE A 63 5.68 6.71 -3.15
N SER A 64 5.90 7.09 -1.89
CA SER A 64 6.81 6.36 -1.01
C SER A 64 6.37 4.92 -0.79
N ILE A 65 5.07 4.70 -0.59
CA ILE A 65 4.51 3.35 -0.43
C ILE A 65 4.75 2.52 -1.68
N LEU A 66 4.50 3.10 -2.86
CA LEU A 66 4.73 2.41 -4.13
C LEU A 66 6.18 1.95 -4.26
N CYS A 67 7.13 2.81 -3.95
CA CYS A 67 8.54 2.47 -4.01
C CYS A 67 8.88 1.32 -3.05
N LYS A 68 8.32 1.36 -1.83
CA LYS A 68 8.54 0.32 -0.84
C LYS A 68 7.94 -1.02 -1.25
N LEU A 69 6.74 -1.00 -1.84
CA LEU A 69 6.11 -2.23 -2.31
C LEU A 69 6.91 -2.85 -3.46
N GLU A 70 7.46 -2.03 -4.35
CA GLU A 70 8.33 -2.53 -5.42
C GLU A 70 9.59 -3.16 -4.84
N ASP A 71 10.17 -2.56 -3.79
CA ASP A 71 11.33 -3.14 -3.11
C ASP A 71 11.02 -4.52 -2.54
N LEU A 72 9.79 -4.75 -2.06
CA LEU A 72 9.40 -6.05 -1.52
C LEU A 72 9.52 -7.16 -2.55
N LEU A 73 9.33 -6.87 -3.83
CA LEU A 73 9.46 -7.86 -4.89
C LEU A 73 10.88 -8.40 -5.02
N THR A 74 11.88 -7.66 -4.53
CA THR A 74 13.28 -8.07 -4.56
C THR A 74 13.69 -8.88 -3.33
N LEU A 75 12.85 -8.91 -2.29
CA LEU A 75 13.16 -9.55 -1.01
C LEU A 75 12.58 -10.96 -0.98
N THR A 76 13.13 -11.85 -1.84
CA THR A 76 12.58 -13.19 -2.06
C THR A 76 13.24 -14.28 -1.24
N GLU A 77 14.39 -14.00 -0.63
CA GLU A 77 15.13 -15.00 0.15
C GLU A 77 14.59 -15.08 1.58
N GLU A 78 14.81 -16.24 2.23
CA GLU A 78 14.40 -16.45 3.61
C GLU A 78 14.99 -15.42 4.55
N ASP A 79 16.26 -15.08 4.34
CA ASP A 79 16.98 -14.10 5.17
C ASP A 79 16.41 -12.68 5.02
N ASP A 80 15.66 -12.43 3.98
CA ASP A 80 15.06 -11.11 3.72
C ASP A 80 13.77 -10.87 4.51
N PHE A 81 13.26 -11.88 5.20
CA PHE A 81 11.95 -11.78 5.86
C PHE A 81 11.89 -10.65 6.88
N PHE A 82 12.97 -10.45 7.64
CA PHE A 82 13.02 -9.38 8.63
C PHE A 82 12.84 -8.00 7.97
N MET A 83 13.55 -7.76 6.87
CA MET A 83 13.44 -6.51 6.13
C MET A 83 12.05 -6.38 5.48
N PHE A 84 11.53 -7.48 4.94
CA PHE A 84 10.19 -7.53 4.35
C PHE A 84 9.15 -7.08 5.40
N ARG A 85 9.21 -7.65 6.59
CA ARG A 85 8.30 -7.30 7.68
C ARG A 85 8.41 -5.83 8.06
N LYS A 86 9.63 -5.32 8.16
CA LYS A 86 9.87 -3.92 8.50
C LYS A 86 9.23 -2.99 7.48
N ILE A 87 9.42 -3.27 6.20
CA ILE A 87 8.86 -2.46 5.12
C ILE A 87 7.32 -2.51 5.14
N ILE A 88 6.75 -3.68 5.39
CA ILE A 88 5.29 -3.82 5.52
C ILE A 88 4.75 -2.88 6.60
N PHE A 89 5.36 -2.86 7.78
CA PHE A 89 4.90 -1.99 8.86
C PHE A 89 5.06 -0.51 8.53
N GLU A 90 6.12 -0.15 7.82
CA GLU A 90 6.30 1.22 7.35
C GLU A 90 5.19 1.60 6.36
N CYS A 91 4.84 0.71 5.45
CA CYS A 91 3.74 0.94 4.50
C CYS A 91 2.40 1.12 5.22
N LEU A 92 2.13 0.29 6.22
CA LEU A 92 0.88 0.39 7.00
C LEU A 92 0.79 1.73 7.71
N SER A 93 1.89 2.20 8.28
CA SER A 93 1.95 3.50 8.93
C SER A 93 1.67 4.63 7.93
N GLN A 94 2.27 4.56 6.75
CA GLN A 94 2.06 5.57 5.71
C GLN A 94 0.64 5.54 5.15
N MET A 95 0.04 4.36 5.01
CA MET A 95 -1.37 4.26 4.59
C MET A 95 -2.28 4.96 5.60
N ASN A 96 -1.99 4.84 6.88
CA ASN A 96 -2.74 5.53 7.92
C ASN A 96 -2.62 7.05 7.78
N GLU A 97 -1.44 7.56 7.43
CA GLU A 97 -1.24 8.98 7.17
C GLU A 97 -2.04 9.46 5.96
N VAL A 98 -2.07 8.67 4.89
CA VAL A 98 -2.88 8.98 3.71
C VAL A 98 -4.35 9.07 4.10
N LYS A 99 -4.83 8.13 4.90
CA LYS A 99 -6.22 8.11 5.38
C LYS A 99 -6.58 9.37 6.15
N LYS A 100 -5.69 9.83 7.02
CA LYS A 100 -5.90 11.05 7.80
C LYS A 100 -6.01 12.28 6.92
N CYS A 101 -5.25 12.33 5.83
CA CYS A 101 -5.28 13.47 4.92
C CYS A 101 -6.58 13.55 4.11
N VAL A 102 -7.21 12.41 3.83
CA VAL A 102 -8.46 12.36 3.07
C VAL A 102 -9.65 12.74 3.95
N GLY A 103 -9.65 12.27 5.16
CA GLY A 103 -10.73 12.51 6.11
C GLY A 103 -10.66 13.87 6.74
#